data_259e0df6cfb1ee0ac08edbdcecdae9bc
#
_entry.id   259e0df6cfb1ee0ac08edbdcecdae9bc
#
_cell.length_a   1.000
_cell.length_b   1.000
_cell.length_c   1.000
_cell.angle_alpha   90.00
_cell.angle_beta   90.00
_cell.angle_gamma   90.00
#
_symmetry.space_group_name_H-M   'P 1'
#
loop_
_entity.id
_entity.type
_entity.pdbx_description
1 polymer ?
#
loop_
_entity_poly.entity_id
_entity_poly.type
_entity_poly.pdbx_seq_one_letter_code
_entity_poly.pdbx_strand_id
1 'polypeptide(L)'
;MSPKKVRRKKQIAFQNPAAPSKQGSELPGEFECAGRAADFVFSRTKLRPQIALVLGSGLGAFAEEFIDATKIPYAEIPYFPRSTVIGHTGQLVIGKVGAVSVAGMQGRVHLYEGYSAKQVVFPVRVFARMGVKAVILTNAAGGIKAEFSQGKLVVISDHINLQGVNPLTGPNDERFGLRFHDMTGAYDRAFRELAVDEANRLGIGMYEGVYVALRGPSYETPAEIRYLRTIGGDLVGMSTVPEVIAARHSGMRVLGISCVTNAAAGILDQPLNHLEVLETAERVKGQFISLLRAVIPRIAEAIA
;
A
#
# COMPACT_ATOMS: atom_id res chain seq x y z
N MET A 1 -10.61 1.52 -77.89
CA MET A 1 -10.79 1.78 -76.45
C MET A 1 -9.52 1.30 -75.76
N SER A 2 -8.63 2.22 -75.34
CA SER A 2 -7.36 1.90 -74.65
C SER A 2 -7.59 1.73 -73.12
N PRO A 3 -6.94 0.78 -72.45
CA PRO A 3 -7.09 0.59 -71.02
C PRO A 3 -6.22 1.63 -70.21
N LYS A 4 -6.89 2.27 -69.24
CA LYS A 4 -6.26 3.24 -68.34
C LYS A 4 -5.26 2.54 -67.41
N LYS A 5 -4.01 3.02 -67.40
CA LYS A 5 -2.95 2.63 -66.42
C LYS A 5 -3.32 3.09 -65.02
N VAL A 6 -3.48 2.14 -64.10
CA VAL A 6 -3.59 2.40 -62.65
C VAL A 6 -2.22 2.75 -62.11
N ARG A 7 -2.03 3.98 -61.59
CA ARG A 7 -0.83 4.42 -60.88
C ARG A 7 -0.79 3.74 -59.50
N ARG A 8 0.19 2.87 -59.24
CA ARG A 8 0.53 2.36 -57.91
C ARG A 8 1.04 3.53 -57.06
N LYS A 9 0.34 3.81 -55.95
CA LYS A 9 0.85 4.71 -54.87
C LYS A 9 2.06 4.08 -54.23
N LYS A 10 3.18 4.82 -54.19
CA LYS A 10 4.38 4.46 -53.39
C LYS A 10 4.01 4.48 -51.93
N GLN A 11 4.18 3.36 -51.24
CA GLN A 11 4.18 3.27 -49.76
C GLN A 11 5.41 4.04 -49.26
N ILE A 12 5.17 5.09 -48.47
CA ILE A 12 6.20 5.77 -47.72
C ILE A 12 6.51 4.91 -46.52
N ALA A 13 7.64 4.25 -46.49
CA ALA A 13 8.15 3.55 -45.31
C ALA A 13 8.61 4.61 -44.30
N PHE A 14 7.88 4.69 -43.16
CA PHE A 14 8.35 5.43 -42.00
C PHE A 14 9.57 4.70 -41.45
N GLN A 15 10.76 5.25 -41.66
CA GLN A 15 11.96 4.82 -40.94
C GLN A 15 11.84 5.34 -39.51
N ASN A 16 11.71 4.45 -38.54
CA ASN A 16 11.89 4.80 -37.13
C ASN A 16 13.32 5.34 -36.94
N PRO A 17 13.50 6.51 -36.33
CA PRO A 17 14.82 6.99 -35.99
C PRO A 17 15.49 5.98 -35.06
N ALA A 18 16.72 5.59 -35.39
CA ALA A 18 17.53 4.71 -34.54
C ALA A 18 17.62 5.31 -33.13
N ALA A 19 17.34 4.48 -32.14
CA ALA A 19 17.49 4.86 -30.73
C ALA A 19 18.95 5.30 -30.49
N PRO A 20 19.18 6.42 -29.75
CA PRO A 20 20.54 6.87 -29.48
C PRO A 20 21.30 5.80 -28.69
N SER A 21 22.53 5.50 -29.16
CA SER A 21 23.47 4.60 -28.49
C SER A 21 23.84 5.16 -27.12
N LYS A 22 23.38 4.48 -26.06
CA LYS A 22 23.70 4.83 -24.66
C LYS A 22 25.09 4.29 -24.30
N GLN A 23 26.08 5.16 -24.32
CA GLN A 23 27.27 5.07 -23.49
C GLN A 23 27.14 6.13 -22.39
N GLY A 24 26.56 5.78 -21.27
CA GLY A 24 26.49 6.55 -20.04
C GLY A 24 26.05 5.59 -18.96
N SER A 25 26.64 5.64 -17.78
CA SER A 25 26.31 4.78 -16.64
C SER A 25 24.80 4.75 -16.42
N GLU A 26 24.13 3.71 -16.90
CA GLU A 26 22.69 3.55 -16.66
C GLU A 26 22.48 3.55 -15.14
N LEU A 27 21.55 4.40 -14.68
CA LEU A 27 21.12 4.35 -13.29
C LEU A 27 20.65 2.91 -13.01
N PRO A 28 21.01 2.33 -11.84
CA PRO A 28 20.64 0.96 -11.55
C PRO A 28 19.12 0.80 -11.61
N GLY A 29 18.65 -0.33 -12.15
CA GLY A 29 17.24 -0.66 -12.25
C GLY A 29 16.55 -0.72 -10.88
N GLU A 30 15.22 -0.71 -10.87
CA GLU A 30 14.43 -0.72 -9.63
C GLU A 30 14.77 -1.94 -8.75
N PHE A 31 15.04 -3.10 -9.37
CA PHE A 31 15.40 -4.32 -8.66
C PHE A 31 16.76 -4.21 -7.95
N GLU A 32 17.76 -3.63 -8.61
CA GLU A 32 19.09 -3.36 -8.02
C GLU A 32 19.02 -2.31 -6.93
N CYS A 33 18.25 -1.22 -7.14
CA CYS A 33 18.03 -0.20 -6.12
C CYS A 33 17.37 -0.79 -4.87
N ALA A 34 16.33 -1.60 -5.04
CA ALA A 34 15.66 -2.27 -3.94
C ALA A 34 16.58 -3.29 -3.23
N GLY A 35 17.46 -3.98 -3.97
CA GLY A 35 18.48 -4.86 -3.42
C GLY A 35 19.47 -4.10 -2.53
N ARG A 36 20.03 -2.99 -3.01
CA ARG A 36 20.96 -2.14 -2.24
C ARG A 36 20.31 -1.59 -0.96
N ALA A 37 19.03 -1.19 -1.04
CA ALA A 37 18.28 -0.76 0.14
C ALA A 37 18.09 -1.91 1.15
N ALA A 38 17.75 -3.12 0.69
CA ALA A 38 17.62 -4.30 1.53
C ALA A 38 18.96 -4.69 2.21
N ASP A 39 20.05 -4.67 1.45
CA ASP A 39 21.39 -4.94 1.97
C ASP A 39 21.79 -3.93 3.04
N PHE A 40 21.49 -2.64 2.82
CA PHE A 40 21.71 -1.60 3.81
C PHE A 40 20.93 -1.88 5.11
N VAL A 41 19.62 -2.22 5.01
CA VAL A 41 18.81 -2.58 6.19
C VAL A 41 19.43 -3.78 6.90
N PHE A 42 19.85 -4.82 6.17
CA PHE A 42 20.48 -6.00 6.76
C PHE A 42 21.88 -5.75 7.34
N SER A 43 22.56 -4.69 6.94
CA SER A 43 23.79 -4.27 7.60
C SER A 43 23.57 -3.69 9.00
N ARG A 44 22.35 -3.23 9.30
CA ARG A 44 21.96 -2.63 10.59
C ARG A 44 21.36 -3.63 11.58
N THR A 45 20.90 -4.80 11.11
CA THR A 45 20.22 -5.80 11.95
C THR A 45 20.48 -7.23 11.47
N LYS A 46 20.50 -8.17 12.42
CA LYS A 46 20.56 -9.61 12.12
C LYS A 46 19.18 -10.23 11.90
N LEU A 47 18.10 -9.53 12.24
CA LEU A 47 16.76 -10.03 12.07
C LEU A 47 16.40 -10.15 10.58
N ARG A 48 15.59 -11.16 10.26
CA ARG A 48 15.11 -11.43 8.90
C ARG A 48 13.58 -11.45 8.96
N PRO A 49 12.92 -10.30 8.71
CA PRO A 49 11.48 -10.19 8.82
C PRO A 49 10.78 -11.00 7.73
N GLN A 50 9.78 -11.78 8.13
CA GLN A 50 8.90 -12.51 7.21
C GLN A 50 7.61 -11.75 6.93
N ILE A 51 7.23 -10.83 7.81
CA ILE A 51 6.04 -9.98 7.71
C ILE A 51 6.48 -8.52 7.73
N ALA A 52 5.94 -7.72 6.80
CA ALA A 52 6.08 -6.27 6.83
C ALA A 52 4.76 -5.60 7.19
N LEU A 53 4.84 -4.47 7.85
CA LEU A 53 3.69 -3.63 8.19
C LEU A 53 3.91 -2.24 7.60
N VAL A 54 2.88 -1.68 6.98
CA VAL A 54 2.83 -0.26 6.62
C VAL A 54 1.82 0.41 7.54
N LEU A 55 2.33 1.16 8.51
CA LEU A 55 1.53 1.79 9.54
C LEU A 55 1.09 3.19 9.07
N GLY A 56 -0.20 3.36 8.85
CA GLY A 56 -0.81 4.61 8.38
C GLY A 56 -0.89 5.69 9.47
N SER A 57 -1.51 6.82 9.11
CA SER A 57 -1.68 7.99 9.98
C SER A 57 -2.28 7.63 11.34
N GLY A 58 -1.62 8.02 12.42
CA GLY A 58 -2.02 7.73 13.80
C GLY A 58 -1.77 6.30 14.28
N LEU A 59 -1.36 5.36 13.40
CA LEU A 59 -1.16 3.94 13.73
C LEU A 59 0.31 3.56 13.93
N GLY A 60 1.25 4.49 13.73
CA GLY A 60 2.69 4.28 13.82
C GLY A 60 3.19 3.83 15.20
N ALA A 61 2.43 4.10 16.26
CA ALA A 61 2.80 3.75 17.63
C ALA A 61 3.02 2.24 17.86
N PHE A 62 2.39 1.36 17.06
CA PHE A 62 2.59 -0.07 17.19
C PHE A 62 4.06 -0.50 17.00
N ALA A 63 4.82 0.18 16.14
CA ALA A 63 6.23 -0.16 15.94
C ALA A 63 7.12 0.18 17.16
N GLU A 64 6.67 1.02 18.08
CA GLU A 64 7.37 1.30 19.35
C GLU A 64 7.36 0.09 20.30
N GLU A 65 6.43 -0.84 20.10
CA GLU A 65 6.30 -2.03 20.92
C GLU A 65 7.13 -3.23 20.42
N PHE A 66 7.87 -3.07 19.33
CA PHE A 66 8.69 -4.15 18.79
C PHE A 66 9.86 -4.44 19.74
N ILE A 67 10.05 -5.72 20.05
CA ILE A 67 11.15 -6.20 20.89
C ILE A 67 12.42 -6.31 20.02
N ASP A 68 13.59 -6.06 20.59
CA ASP A 68 14.90 -6.08 19.92
C ASP A 68 14.93 -5.14 18.69
N ALA A 69 14.27 -3.99 18.78
CA ALA A 69 14.04 -3.10 17.67
C ALA A 69 15.29 -2.35 17.19
N THR A 70 15.50 -2.36 15.89
CA THR A 70 16.44 -1.49 15.18
C THR A 70 15.65 -0.45 14.40
N LYS A 71 15.81 0.83 14.70
CA LYS A 71 15.14 1.96 14.04
C LYS A 71 16.08 2.56 13.00
N ILE A 72 15.61 2.69 11.76
CA ILE A 72 16.39 3.20 10.62
C ILE A 72 15.60 4.34 9.97
N PRO A 73 16.05 5.58 10.04
CA PRO A 73 15.41 6.71 9.34
C PRO A 73 15.36 6.46 7.84
N TYR A 74 14.24 6.77 7.17
CA TYR A 74 14.13 6.61 5.71
C TYR A 74 15.22 7.37 4.96
N ALA A 75 15.66 8.51 5.49
CA ALA A 75 16.70 9.31 4.89
C ALA A 75 18.08 8.61 4.80
N GLU A 76 18.32 7.59 5.63
CA GLU A 76 19.55 6.80 5.60
C GLU A 76 19.47 5.63 4.61
N ILE A 77 18.27 5.14 4.32
CA ILE A 77 18.08 3.98 3.43
C ILE A 77 18.23 4.44 1.97
N PRO A 78 19.13 3.84 1.18
CA PRO A 78 19.32 4.23 -0.21
C PRO A 78 18.00 4.19 -1.02
N TYR A 79 17.75 5.24 -1.80
CA TYR A 79 16.59 5.38 -2.69
C TYR A 79 15.21 5.44 -2.00
N PHE A 80 15.15 5.36 -0.66
CA PHE A 80 13.89 5.38 0.07
C PHE A 80 13.22 6.76 -0.01
N PRO A 81 11.91 6.85 -0.26
CA PRO A 81 11.20 8.12 -0.29
C PRO A 81 11.05 8.67 1.15
N ARG A 82 11.03 10.00 1.28
CA ARG A 82 10.86 10.68 2.58
C ARG A 82 9.40 11.09 2.76
N SER A 83 8.77 10.66 3.85
CA SER A 83 7.42 11.12 4.18
C SER A 83 7.43 12.59 4.62
N THR A 84 6.48 13.37 4.11
CA THR A 84 6.27 14.78 4.46
C THR A 84 4.97 15.00 5.25
N VAL A 85 4.20 13.94 5.47
CA VAL A 85 2.90 14.00 6.15
C VAL A 85 3.08 14.13 7.65
N ILE A 86 2.36 15.09 8.25
CA ILE A 86 2.31 15.28 9.70
C ILE A 86 1.81 14.00 10.39
N GLY A 87 2.50 13.56 11.45
CA GLY A 87 2.18 12.31 12.16
C GLY A 87 2.91 11.07 11.63
N HIS A 88 3.71 11.21 10.56
CA HIS A 88 4.59 10.14 10.09
C HIS A 88 6.01 10.36 10.61
N THR A 89 6.54 9.39 11.36
CA THR A 89 7.90 9.47 11.91
C THR A 89 8.97 9.34 10.81
N GLY A 90 8.65 8.65 9.70
CA GLY A 90 9.57 8.48 8.57
C GLY A 90 10.75 7.55 8.86
N GLN A 91 10.49 6.43 9.54
CA GLN A 91 11.51 5.42 9.84
C GLN A 91 11.00 4.00 9.62
N LEU A 92 11.93 3.10 9.30
CA LEU A 92 11.73 1.66 9.24
C LEU A 92 12.20 1.05 10.57
N VAL A 93 11.35 0.27 11.20
CA VAL A 93 11.65 -0.43 12.46
C VAL A 93 11.69 -1.92 12.18
N ILE A 94 12.83 -2.55 12.40
CA ILE A 94 12.98 -4.01 12.32
C ILE A 94 13.05 -4.54 13.74
N GLY A 95 12.13 -5.43 14.10
CA GLY A 95 12.05 -5.97 15.45
C GLY A 95 11.23 -7.25 15.51
N LYS A 96 10.71 -7.56 16.68
CA LYS A 96 9.87 -8.75 16.91
C LYS A 96 8.52 -8.38 17.52
N VAL A 97 7.49 -9.11 17.11
CA VAL A 97 6.19 -9.19 17.78
C VAL A 97 6.03 -10.63 18.28
N GLY A 98 6.14 -10.83 19.59
CA GLY A 98 6.34 -12.16 20.17
C GLY A 98 7.64 -12.79 19.61
N ALA A 99 7.54 -13.98 19.02
CA ALA A 99 8.66 -14.67 18.38
C ALA A 99 8.86 -14.28 16.89
N VAL A 100 7.93 -13.52 16.29
CA VAL A 100 7.91 -13.24 14.85
C VAL A 100 8.77 -12.02 14.53
N SER A 101 9.75 -12.16 13.64
CA SER A 101 10.53 -11.03 13.12
C SER A 101 9.70 -10.23 12.11
N VAL A 102 9.59 -8.91 12.33
CA VAL A 102 8.75 -8.01 11.53
C VAL A 102 9.52 -6.77 11.09
N ALA A 103 9.06 -6.17 9.98
CA ALA A 103 9.51 -4.85 9.52
C ALA A 103 8.33 -3.88 9.56
N GLY A 104 8.41 -2.81 10.32
CA GLY A 104 7.34 -1.81 10.45
C GLY A 104 7.74 -0.46 9.84
N MET A 105 7.01 0.01 8.85
CA MET A 105 7.11 1.40 8.38
C MET A 105 6.28 2.30 9.29
N GLN A 106 6.92 3.24 9.98
CA GLN A 106 6.23 4.30 10.72
C GLN A 106 5.94 5.49 9.81
N GLY A 107 4.85 5.36 9.08
CA GLY A 107 4.43 6.27 8.02
C GLY A 107 4.76 5.77 6.61
N ARG A 108 4.13 6.40 5.63
CA ARG A 108 4.30 6.13 4.20
C ARG A 108 4.30 7.42 3.41
N VAL A 109 4.65 7.34 2.13
CA VAL A 109 4.49 8.43 1.16
C VAL A 109 3.26 8.21 0.28
N HIS A 110 2.73 9.29 -0.28
CA HIS A 110 1.50 9.28 -1.06
C HIS A 110 1.66 9.96 -2.41
N LEU A 111 0.77 9.64 -3.34
CA LEU A 111 0.73 10.29 -4.65
C LEU A 111 0.48 11.79 -4.56
N TYR A 112 -0.33 12.23 -3.57
CA TYR A 112 -0.63 13.67 -3.38
C TYR A 112 0.58 14.48 -2.85
N GLU A 113 1.62 13.81 -2.33
CA GLU A 113 2.89 14.48 -1.96
C GLU A 113 3.77 14.77 -3.19
N GLY A 114 3.32 14.39 -4.41
CA GLY A 114 4.06 14.58 -5.67
C GLY A 114 4.92 13.38 -6.07
N TYR A 115 4.93 12.31 -5.29
CA TYR A 115 5.64 11.07 -5.63
C TYR A 115 4.97 10.33 -6.78
N SER A 116 5.77 9.75 -7.67
CA SER A 116 5.30 8.79 -8.67
C SER A 116 4.82 7.50 -8.00
N ALA A 117 3.96 6.72 -8.69
CA ALA A 117 3.50 5.44 -8.18
C ALA A 117 4.67 4.46 -7.89
N LYS A 118 5.76 4.50 -8.68
CA LYS A 118 6.96 3.70 -8.44
C LYS A 118 7.67 4.09 -7.14
N GLN A 119 7.78 5.38 -6.86
CA GLN A 119 8.37 5.85 -5.61
C GLN A 119 7.52 5.48 -4.39
N VAL A 120 6.17 5.58 -4.51
CA VAL A 120 5.25 5.17 -3.44
C VAL A 120 5.42 3.70 -3.08
N VAL A 121 5.61 2.82 -4.06
CA VAL A 121 5.73 1.37 -3.82
C VAL A 121 7.16 0.89 -3.61
N PHE A 122 8.16 1.75 -3.73
CA PHE A 122 9.56 1.36 -3.58
C PHE A 122 9.84 0.63 -2.24
N PRO A 123 9.30 1.06 -1.08
CA PRO A 123 9.44 0.31 0.17
C PRO A 123 8.93 -1.14 0.08
N VAL A 124 7.84 -1.37 -0.64
CA VAL A 124 7.28 -2.72 -0.86
C VAL A 124 8.23 -3.56 -1.72
N ARG A 125 8.90 -2.95 -2.72
CA ARG A 125 9.95 -3.61 -3.50
C ARG A 125 11.16 -4.00 -2.63
N VAL A 126 11.52 -3.14 -1.67
CA VAL A 126 12.57 -3.45 -0.69
C VAL A 126 12.16 -4.63 0.19
N PHE A 127 10.91 -4.69 0.66
CA PHE A 127 10.41 -5.84 1.41
C PHE A 127 10.49 -7.14 0.60
N ALA A 128 10.14 -7.10 -0.69
CA ALA A 128 10.30 -8.26 -1.57
C ALA A 128 11.77 -8.71 -1.65
N ARG A 129 12.72 -7.78 -1.76
CA ARG A 129 14.17 -8.06 -1.76
C ARG A 129 14.68 -8.56 -0.40
N MET A 130 14.03 -8.20 0.69
CA MET A 130 14.31 -8.71 2.03
C MET A 130 13.77 -10.12 2.26
N GLY A 131 12.96 -10.68 1.34
CA GLY A 131 12.35 -12.00 1.45
C GLY A 131 11.07 -12.03 2.28
N VAL A 132 10.43 -10.88 2.50
CA VAL A 132 9.12 -10.79 3.16
C VAL A 132 8.08 -11.60 2.38
N LYS A 133 7.25 -12.35 3.10
CA LYS A 133 6.20 -13.22 2.56
C LYS A 133 4.79 -12.62 2.65
N ALA A 134 4.57 -11.77 3.66
CA ALA A 134 3.28 -11.14 3.89
C ALA A 134 3.43 -9.67 4.24
N VAL A 135 2.46 -8.85 3.77
CA VAL A 135 2.39 -7.41 4.09
C VAL A 135 1.05 -7.10 4.73
N ILE A 136 1.08 -6.45 5.88
CA ILE A 136 -0.11 -5.89 6.55
C ILE A 136 -0.12 -4.39 6.23
N LEU A 137 -1.12 -3.94 5.49
CA LEU A 137 -1.32 -2.55 5.12
C LEU A 137 -2.42 -1.94 5.98
N THR A 138 -2.09 -0.88 6.72
CA THR A 138 -3.07 -0.18 7.53
C THR A 138 -3.26 1.24 7.04
N ASN A 139 -4.46 1.78 7.17
CA ASN A 139 -4.78 3.13 6.75
C ASN A 139 -5.91 3.75 7.60
N ALA A 140 -6.00 5.08 7.53
CA ALA A 140 -7.19 5.84 7.87
C ALA A 140 -8.08 5.93 6.63
N ALA A 141 -9.40 5.80 6.79
CA ALA A 141 -10.36 5.87 5.71
C ALA A 141 -11.64 6.59 6.11
N GLY A 142 -12.30 7.23 5.16
CA GLY A 142 -13.67 7.73 5.29
C GLY A 142 -14.68 6.60 5.10
N GLY A 143 -15.67 6.50 5.98
CA GLY A 143 -16.77 5.53 5.86
C GLY A 143 -17.82 6.02 4.88
N ILE A 144 -18.04 5.28 3.77
CA ILE A 144 -19.11 5.53 2.79
C ILE A 144 -20.37 4.79 3.23
N LYS A 145 -20.22 3.57 3.74
CA LYS A 145 -21.31 2.74 4.24
C LYS A 145 -21.76 3.26 5.61
N ALA A 146 -23.06 3.36 5.82
CA ALA A 146 -23.62 3.96 7.05
C ALA A 146 -23.21 3.22 8.33
N GLU A 147 -23.02 1.90 8.25
CA GLU A 147 -22.58 1.05 9.36
C GLU A 147 -21.12 1.28 9.76
N PHE A 148 -20.32 1.88 8.86
CA PHE A 148 -18.90 2.14 9.07
C PHE A 148 -18.72 3.51 9.74
N SER A 149 -19.18 3.59 10.97
CA SER A 149 -19.03 4.78 11.80
C SER A 149 -17.60 4.97 12.29
N GLN A 150 -17.31 6.18 12.74
CA GLN A 150 -16.01 6.58 13.26
C GLN A 150 -15.50 5.66 14.39
N GLY A 151 -14.28 5.21 14.28
CA GLY A 151 -13.62 4.29 15.21
C GLY A 151 -13.76 2.81 14.85
N LYS A 152 -14.53 2.46 13.82
CA LYS A 152 -14.65 1.06 13.37
C LYS A 152 -13.41 0.58 12.64
N LEU A 153 -13.06 -0.69 12.85
CA LEU A 153 -12.02 -1.38 12.10
C LEU A 153 -12.67 -2.22 11.00
N VAL A 154 -12.13 -2.11 9.78
CA VAL A 154 -12.64 -2.79 8.60
C VAL A 154 -11.51 -3.53 7.92
N VAL A 155 -11.64 -4.85 7.77
CA VAL A 155 -10.80 -5.65 6.88
C VAL A 155 -11.16 -5.32 5.44
N ILE A 156 -10.17 -5.00 4.63
CA ILE A 156 -10.37 -4.75 3.21
C ILE A 156 -10.52 -6.07 2.48
N SER A 157 -11.68 -6.30 1.86
CA SER A 157 -11.95 -7.51 1.06
C SER A 157 -11.51 -7.37 -0.37
N ASP A 158 -11.64 -6.16 -0.92
CA ASP A 158 -11.29 -5.81 -2.29
C ASP A 158 -11.08 -4.30 -2.41
N HIS A 159 -10.68 -3.82 -3.59
CA HIS A 159 -10.52 -2.40 -3.84
C HIS A 159 -10.99 -1.96 -5.23
N ILE A 160 -11.31 -0.67 -5.33
CA ILE A 160 -11.55 0.03 -6.59
C ILE A 160 -10.46 1.10 -6.73
N ASN A 161 -9.61 0.97 -7.76
CA ASN A 161 -8.51 1.92 -8.01
C ASN A 161 -8.99 3.07 -8.91
N LEU A 162 -9.27 4.22 -8.33
CA LEU A 162 -9.59 5.46 -9.04
C LEU A 162 -8.46 6.51 -8.96
N GLN A 163 -7.23 6.11 -8.59
CA GLN A 163 -6.08 7.03 -8.50
C GLN A 163 -5.54 7.44 -9.87
N GLY A 164 -6.01 6.82 -10.97
CA GLY A 164 -5.57 7.11 -12.34
C GLY A 164 -4.14 6.64 -12.65
N VAL A 165 -3.54 5.82 -11.78
CA VAL A 165 -2.19 5.28 -11.94
C VAL A 165 -2.12 3.81 -11.56
N ASN A 166 -1.12 3.10 -12.14
CA ASN A 166 -0.74 1.77 -11.74
C ASN A 166 0.80 1.71 -11.59
N PRO A 167 1.34 1.25 -10.46
CA PRO A 167 2.79 1.23 -10.22
C PRO A 167 3.56 0.32 -11.18
N LEU A 168 2.89 -0.58 -11.89
CA LEU A 168 3.48 -1.49 -12.86
C LEU A 168 3.53 -0.91 -14.28
N THR A 169 3.05 0.32 -14.49
CA THR A 169 3.10 0.97 -15.79
C THR A 169 4.56 1.18 -16.24
N GLY A 170 4.84 0.80 -17.50
CA GLY A 170 6.18 0.86 -18.08
C GLY A 170 6.81 -0.52 -18.30
N PRO A 171 8.12 -0.63 -18.49
CA PRO A 171 8.82 -1.91 -18.63
C PRO A 171 8.66 -2.77 -17.39
N ASN A 172 8.42 -4.07 -17.58
CA ASN A 172 8.36 -5.05 -16.49
C ASN A 172 9.75 -5.60 -16.17
N ASP A 173 10.04 -5.76 -14.90
CA ASP A 173 11.18 -6.55 -14.43
C ASP A 173 10.67 -7.88 -13.87
N GLU A 174 10.84 -8.96 -14.64
CA GLU A 174 10.33 -10.28 -14.33
C GLU A 174 10.88 -10.87 -13.03
N ARG A 175 11.99 -10.33 -12.53
CA ARG A 175 12.56 -10.71 -11.23
C ARG A 175 11.68 -10.32 -10.06
N PHE A 176 10.78 -9.34 -10.23
CA PHE A 176 9.73 -9.02 -9.26
C PHE A 176 8.46 -9.85 -9.49
N GLY A 177 8.13 -10.17 -10.74
CA GLY A 177 6.94 -10.94 -11.07
C GLY A 177 6.51 -10.80 -12.53
N LEU A 178 5.42 -11.51 -12.86
CA LEU A 178 4.87 -11.54 -14.20
C LEU A 178 4.29 -10.19 -14.62
N ARG A 179 4.45 -9.84 -15.90
CA ARG A 179 3.86 -8.60 -16.48
C ARG A 179 2.38 -8.44 -16.18
N PHE A 180 1.62 -9.52 -16.31
CA PHE A 180 0.19 -9.59 -16.01
C PHE A 180 -0.01 -10.61 -14.91
N HIS A 181 -0.31 -10.13 -13.70
CA HIS A 181 -0.56 -10.99 -12.55
C HIS A 181 -2.01 -10.91 -12.11
N ASP A 182 -2.52 -11.98 -11.56
CA ASP A 182 -3.89 -12.08 -11.09
C ASP A 182 -4.09 -11.27 -9.80
N MET A 183 -5.14 -10.45 -9.79
CA MET A 183 -5.56 -9.65 -8.65
C MET A 183 -6.88 -10.14 -8.02
N THR A 184 -7.45 -11.27 -8.47
CA THR A 184 -8.69 -11.84 -7.91
C THR A 184 -8.57 -12.06 -6.39
N GLY A 185 -7.39 -12.47 -5.93
CA GLY A 185 -7.09 -12.61 -4.50
C GLY A 185 -6.17 -11.48 -4.00
N ALA A 186 -6.45 -10.22 -4.34
CA ALA A 186 -5.61 -9.08 -3.96
C ALA A 186 -5.38 -9.01 -2.44
N TYR A 187 -6.41 -9.27 -1.66
CA TYR A 187 -6.37 -9.40 -0.21
C TYR A 187 -6.59 -10.87 0.17
N ASP A 188 -5.64 -11.43 0.89
CA ASP A 188 -5.62 -12.86 1.20
C ASP A 188 -6.81 -13.27 2.07
N ARG A 189 -7.60 -14.23 1.60
CA ARG A 189 -8.83 -14.68 2.27
C ARG A 189 -8.54 -15.25 3.66
N ALA A 190 -7.53 -16.11 3.78
CA ALA A 190 -7.21 -16.73 5.07
C ALA A 190 -6.74 -15.67 6.08
N PHE A 191 -5.98 -14.65 5.64
CA PHE A 191 -5.57 -13.55 6.52
C PHE A 191 -6.75 -12.69 6.97
N ARG A 192 -7.75 -12.47 6.09
CA ARG A 192 -8.97 -11.76 6.46
C ARG A 192 -9.75 -12.53 7.51
N GLU A 193 -9.95 -13.83 7.29
CA GLU A 193 -10.62 -14.72 8.24
C GLU A 193 -9.88 -14.74 9.60
N LEU A 194 -8.55 -14.89 9.62
CA LEU A 194 -7.73 -14.80 10.83
C LEU A 194 -7.89 -13.46 11.56
N ALA A 195 -7.94 -12.35 10.83
CA ALA A 195 -8.09 -11.03 11.44
C ALA A 195 -9.48 -10.87 12.10
N VAL A 196 -10.53 -11.35 11.46
CA VAL A 196 -11.89 -11.34 11.98
C VAL A 196 -12.00 -12.24 13.21
N ASP A 197 -11.43 -13.44 13.18
CA ASP A 197 -11.43 -14.39 14.30
C ASP A 197 -10.73 -13.81 15.53
N GLU A 198 -9.56 -13.21 15.35
CA GLU A 198 -8.82 -12.58 16.45
C GLU A 198 -9.53 -11.32 16.98
N ALA A 199 -10.17 -10.54 16.11
CA ALA A 199 -10.98 -9.41 16.53
C ALA A 199 -12.15 -9.88 17.42
N ASN A 200 -12.87 -10.93 16.99
CA ASN A 200 -13.97 -11.52 17.75
C ASN A 200 -13.49 -12.04 19.12
N ARG A 201 -12.34 -12.74 19.17
CA ARG A 201 -11.74 -13.23 20.41
C ARG A 201 -11.39 -12.12 21.40
N LEU A 202 -11.02 -10.95 20.86
CA LEU A 202 -10.67 -9.77 21.65
C LEU A 202 -11.88 -8.87 21.98
N GLY A 203 -13.08 -9.21 21.51
CA GLY A 203 -14.27 -8.36 21.65
C GLY A 203 -14.20 -7.07 20.83
N ILE A 204 -13.38 -7.03 19.76
CA ILE A 204 -13.23 -5.90 18.85
C ILE A 204 -14.21 -6.09 17.70
N GLY A 205 -15.14 -5.15 17.53
CA GLY A 205 -16.03 -5.16 16.39
C GLY A 205 -15.25 -4.93 15.09
N MET A 206 -15.26 -5.90 14.18
CA MET A 206 -14.60 -5.80 12.88
C MET A 206 -15.60 -6.04 11.75
N TYR A 207 -15.50 -5.25 10.72
CA TYR A 207 -16.33 -5.32 9.50
C TYR A 207 -15.46 -5.73 8.31
N GLU A 208 -16.10 -6.04 7.19
CA GLU A 208 -15.43 -6.29 5.91
C GLU A 208 -16.01 -5.36 4.84
N GLY A 209 -15.15 -4.80 3.96
CA GLY A 209 -15.61 -3.85 2.97
C GLY A 209 -14.63 -3.59 1.82
N VAL A 210 -15.16 -2.95 0.76
CA VAL A 210 -14.42 -2.56 -0.44
C VAL A 210 -13.83 -1.16 -0.26
N TYR A 211 -12.51 -1.04 -0.45
CA TYR A 211 -11.78 0.22 -0.34
C TYR A 211 -11.66 0.91 -1.69
N VAL A 212 -12.12 2.16 -1.79
CA VAL A 212 -11.93 3.00 -2.98
C VAL A 212 -10.69 3.89 -2.77
N ALA A 213 -9.72 3.76 -3.67
CA ALA A 213 -8.53 4.59 -3.65
C ALA A 213 -8.68 5.78 -4.58
N LEU A 214 -8.57 6.98 -4.02
CA LEU A 214 -8.52 8.26 -4.74
C LEU A 214 -7.14 8.89 -4.62
N ARG A 215 -6.84 9.86 -5.47
CA ARG A 215 -5.53 10.50 -5.50
C ARG A 215 -5.35 11.53 -4.38
N GLY A 216 -6.41 12.26 -4.02
CA GLY A 216 -6.32 13.44 -3.15
C GLY A 216 -5.53 14.59 -3.82
N PRO A 217 -5.10 15.64 -3.06
CA PRO A 217 -5.22 15.79 -1.60
C PRO A 217 -6.58 16.30 -1.10
N SER A 218 -7.47 16.80 -2.00
CA SER A 218 -8.80 17.23 -1.59
C SER A 218 -9.65 16.04 -1.14
N TYR A 219 -10.44 16.21 -0.10
CA TYR A 219 -11.53 15.31 0.22
C TYR A 219 -12.58 15.35 -0.90
N GLU A 220 -13.39 14.32 -0.95
CA GLU A 220 -14.44 14.14 -1.93
C GLU A 220 -15.60 15.13 -1.71
N THR A 221 -16.31 15.42 -2.78
CA THR A 221 -17.61 16.09 -2.68
C THR A 221 -18.70 15.08 -2.31
N PRO A 222 -19.85 15.52 -1.76
CA PRO A 222 -20.99 14.64 -1.51
C PRO A 222 -21.50 13.90 -2.76
N ALA A 223 -21.36 14.49 -3.95
CA ALA A 223 -21.72 13.85 -5.21
C ALA A 223 -20.77 12.71 -5.59
N GLU A 224 -19.46 12.92 -5.38
CA GLU A 224 -18.44 11.86 -5.56
C GLU A 224 -18.69 10.71 -4.59
N ILE A 225 -19.01 10.96 -3.33
CA ILE A 225 -19.33 9.90 -2.36
C ILE A 225 -20.57 9.09 -2.77
N ARG A 226 -21.62 9.75 -3.29
CA ARG A 226 -22.78 9.02 -3.84
C ARG A 226 -22.40 8.14 -5.03
N TYR A 227 -21.53 8.65 -5.92
CA TYR A 227 -20.99 7.86 -7.02
C TYR A 227 -20.19 6.65 -6.54
N LEU A 228 -19.25 6.85 -5.60
CA LEU A 228 -18.43 5.77 -5.03
C LEU A 228 -19.29 4.67 -4.38
N ARG A 229 -20.34 5.06 -3.67
CA ARG A 229 -21.32 4.12 -3.11
C ARG A 229 -22.04 3.32 -4.20
N THR A 230 -22.46 3.98 -5.28
CA THR A 230 -23.18 3.33 -6.39
C THR A 230 -22.33 2.28 -7.09
N ILE A 231 -21.02 2.48 -7.19
CA ILE A 231 -20.12 1.51 -7.81
C ILE A 231 -19.59 0.43 -6.83
N GLY A 232 -20.12 0.39 -5.60
CA GLY A 232 -19.83 -0.66 -4.63
C GLY A 232 -18.70 -0.35 -3.65
N GLY A 233 -18.29 0.91 -3.49
CA GLY A 233 -17.32 1.33 -2.48
C GLY A 233 -17.94 1.47 -1.10
N ASP A 234 -17.29 0.92 -0.08
CA ASP A 234 -17.67 0.97 1.33
C ASP A 234 -16.82 1.96 2.14
N LEU A 235 -15.58 2.14 1.70
CA LEU A 235 -14.55 3.00 2.30
C LEU A 235 -13.87 3.83 1.23
N VAL A 236 -13.34 5.00 1.61
CA VAL A 236 -12.55 5.84 0.71
C VAL A 236 -11.27 6.32 1.38
N GLY A 237 -10.18 6.38 0.62
CA GLY A 237 -8.92 6.96 1.08
C GLY A 237 -7.91 7.17 -0.05
N MET A 238 -6.70 7.60 0.31
CA MET A 238 -5.73 8.14 -0.65
C MET A 238 -4.42 7.33 -0.71
N SER A 239 -4.44 6.04 -0.28
CA SER A 239 -3.24 5.21 -0.15
C SER A 239 -3.50 3.76 -0.54
N THR A 240 -2.66 2.85 -0.07
CA THR A 240 -2.86 1.38 0.06
C THR A 240 -2.87 0.61 -1.26
N VAL A 241 -3.67 1.01 -2.26
CA VAL A 241 -3.87 0.22 -3.49
C VAL A 241 -2.58 0.06 -4.31
N PRO A 242 -1.73 1.10 -4.53
CA PRO A 242 -0.45 0.90 -5.20
C PRO A 242 0.44 -0.12 -4.48
N GLU A 243 0.47 -0.08 -3.16
CA GLU A 243 1.25 -0.99 -2.32
C GLU A 243 0.73 -2.43 -2.42
N VAL A 244 -0.60 -2.63 -2.43
CA VAL A 244 -1.23 -3.94 -2.69
C VAL A 244 -0.81 -4.49 -4.05
N ILE A 245 -0.91 -3.69 -5.11
CA ILE A 245 -0.53 -4.09 -6.47
C ILE A 245 0.95 -4.53 -6.51
N ALA A 246 1.85 -3.73 -5.92
CA ALA A 246 3.26 -4.06 -5.89
C ALA A 246 3.59 -5.29 -5.04
N ALA A 247 2.91 -5.46 -3.89
CA ALA A 247 3.06 -6.62 -3.03
C ALA A 247 2.62 -7.91 -3.74
N ARG A 248 1.44 -7.90 -4.33
CA ARG A 248 0.91 -9.04 -5.09
C ARG A 248 1.79 -9.38 -6.30
N HIS A 249 2.23 -8.38 -7.05
CA HIS A 249 3.17 -8.56 -8.16
C HIS A 249 4.48 -9.22 -7.70
N SER A 250 4.94 -8.95 -6.49
CA SER A 250 6.15 -9.56 -5.91
C SER A 250 5.89 -10.86 -5.14
N GLY A 251 4.70 -11.47 -5.29
CA GLY A 251 4.35 -12.75 -4.68
C GLY A 251 4.03 -12.70 -3.19
N MET A 252 3.94 -11.50 -2.58
CA MET A 252 3.59 -11.37 -1.16
C MET A 252 2.07 -11.49 -0.97
N ARG A 253 1.66 -12.13 0.13
CA ARG A 253 0.27 -12.19 0.58
C ARG A 253 -0.07 -10.90 1.33
N VAL A 254 -1.29 -10.39 1.21
CA VAL A 254 -1.67 -9.07 1.71
C VAL A 254 -2.87 -9.15 2.65
N LEU A 255 -2.77 -8.51 3.81
CA LEU A 255 -3.89 -8.13 4.68
C LEU A 255 -4.03 -6.61 4.66
N GLY A 256 -5.21 -6.09 4.37
CA GLY A 256 -5.55 -4.67 4.50
C GLY A 256 -6.49 -4.43 5.67
N ILE A 257 -6.19 -3.45 6.52
CA ILE A 257 -7.07 -3.04 7.63
C ILE A 257 -7.22 -1.52 7.60
N SER A 258 -8.45 -1.05 7.45
CA SER A 258 -8.81 0.36 7.56
C SER A 258 -9.32 0.69 8.95
N CYS A 259 -8.85 1.81 9.51
CA CYS A 259 -9.52 2.49 10.60
C CYS A 259 -10.45 3.56 10.00
N VAL A 260 -11.74 3.46 10.25
CA VAL A 260 -12.70 4.50 9.85
C VAL A 260 -12.50 5.69 10.77
N THR A 261 -11.88 6.74 10.26
CA THR A 261 -11.54 7.93 11.06
C THR A 261 -12.59 9.01 11.02
N ASN A 262 -13.40 9.03 9.98
CA ASN A 262 -14.47 10.00 9.76
C ASN A 262 -15.57 9.37 8.87
N ALA A 263 -16.76 9.89 8.93
CA ALA A 263 -17.76 9.66 7.88
C ALA A 263 -17.30 10.34 6.58
N ALA A 264 -17.54 9.73 5.42
CA ALA A 264 -17.22 10.35 4.14
C ALA A 264 -18.08 11.61 3.89
N ALA A 265 -17.65 12.48 2.97
CA ALA A 265 -18.29 13.76 2.71
C ALA A 265 -19.80 13.65 2.41
N GLY A 266 -20.60 14.46 3.06
CA GLY A 266 -22.06 14.48 2.89
C GLY A 266 -22.82 13.30 3.50
N ILE A 267 -22.16 12.47 4.31
CA ILE A 267 -22.82 11.46 5.16
C ILE A 267 -23.35 12.13 6.44
N LEU A 268 -22.54 13.01 7.03
CA LEU A 268 -22.93 13.89 8.14
C LEU A 268 -22.91 15.35 7.66
N ASP A 269 -23.74 16.19 8.25
CA ASP A 269 -23.83 17.61 7.92
C ASP A 269 -22.75 18.42 8.68
N GLN A 270 -21.48 18.06 8.43
CA GLN A 270 -20.32 18.75 9.02
C GLN A 270 -19.11 18.70 8.06
N PRO A 271 -18.23 19.72 8.08
CA PRO A 271 -17.00 19.71 7.28
C PRO A 271 -16.03 18.63 7.77
N LEU A 272 -15.28 18.02 6.84
CA LEU A 272 -14.22 17.08 7.17
C LEU A 272 -12.97 17.82 7.66
N ASN A 273 -12.32 17.26 8.71
CA ASN A 273 -11.11 17.83 9.29
C ASN A 273 -10.07 16.73 9.53
N HIS A 274 -8.82 17.02 9.16
CA HIS A 274 -7.69 16.08 9.40
C HIS A 274 -7.42 15.86 10.90
N LEU A 275 -7.76 16.78 11.78
CA LEU A 275 -7.62 16.58 13.22
C LEU A 275 -8.50 15.43 13.73
N GLU A 276 -9.71 15.26 13.20
CA GLU A 276 -10.59 14.14 13.53
C GLU A 276 -9.96 12.78 13.21
N VAL A 277 -9.16 12.74 12.13
CA VAL A 277 -8.41 11.53 11.74
C VAL A 277 -7.43 11.13 12.84
N LEU A 278 -6.65 12.09 13.35
CA LEU A 278 -5.66 11.84 14.40
C LEU A 278 -6.30 11.49 15.74
N GLU A 279 -7.35 12.21 16.14
CA GLU A 279 -8.09 11.98 17.38
C GLU A 279 -8.74 10.59 17.40
N THR A 280 -9.35 10.20 16.29
CA THR A 280 -9.99 8.89 16.17
C THR A 280 -8.95 7.78 16.18
N ALA A 281 -7.84 7.93 15.46
CA ALA A 281 -6.75 6.96 15.46
C ALA A 281 -6.18 6.77 16.89
N GLU A 282 -6.00 7.85 17.65
CA GLU A 282 -5.53 7.75 19.04
C GLU A 282 -6.55 7.03 19.94
N ARG A 283 -7.87 7.30 19.77
CA ARG A 283 -8.93 6.64 20.53
C ARG A 283 -8.98 5.12 20.31
N VAL A 284 -8.75 4.63 19.08
CA VAL A 284 -8.80 3.19 18.76
C VAL A 284 -7.45 2.50 18.84
N LYS A 285 -6.39 3.23 19.10
CA LYS A 285 -5.00 2.77 19.12
C LYS A 285 -4.79 1.49 19.94
N GLY A 286 -5.34 1.43 21.14
CA GLY A 286 -5.22 0.26 22.03
C GLY A 286 -5.85 -0.99 21.43
N GLN A 287 -7.04 -0.88 20.83
CA GLN A 287 -7.71 -1.99 20.16
C GLN A 287 -6.92 -2.44 18.93
N PHE A 288 -6.43 -1.49 18.13
CA PHE A 288 -5.67 -1.76 16.92
C PHE A 288 -4.34 -2.47 17.22
N ILE A 289 -3.60 -2.00 18.23
CA ILE A 289 -2.37 -2.64 18.72
C ILE A 289 -2.64 -4.07 19.19
N SER A 290 -3.69 -4.27 19.98
CA SER A 290 -4.08 -5.59 20.48
C SER A 290 -4.41 -6.55 19.35
N LEU A 291 -5.12 -6.06 18.34
CA LEU A 291 -5.45 -6.84 17.14
C LEU A 291 -4.18 -7.24 16.36
N LEU A 292 -3.30 -6.30 16.05
CA LEU A 292 -2.07 -6.61 15.31
C LEU A 292 -1.18 -7.58 16.07
N ARG A 293 -1.07 -7.42 17.40
CA ARG A 293 -0.29 -8.32 18.25
C ARG A 293 -0.83 -9.76 18.23
N ALA A 294 -2.15 -9.93 18.09
CA ALA A 294 -2.79 -11.23 17.99
C ALA A 294 -2.70 -11.83 16.57
N VAL A 295 -2.89 -11.02 15.52
CA VAL A 295 -2.94 -11.47 14.13
C VAL A 295 -1.55 -11.84 13.58
N ILE A 296 -0.48 -11.12 13.94
CA ILE A 296 0.86 -11.32 13.38
C ILE A 296 1.37 -12.74 13.60
N PRO A 297 1.32 -13.35 14.81
CA PRO A 297 1.75 -14.73 15.00
C PRO A 297 0.95 -15.74 14.15
N ARG A 298 -0.36 -15.53 14.03
CA ARG A 298 -1.24 -16.40 13.23
C ARG A 298 -0.90 -16.31 11.72
N ILE A 299 -0.60 -15.11 11.23
CA ILE A 299 -0.12 -14.94 9.86
C ILE A 299 1.23 -15.63 9.68
N ALA A 300 2.15 -15.52 10.65
CA ALA A 300 3.44 -16.19 10.57
C ALA A 300 3.31 -17.71 10.47
N GLU A 301 2.39 -18.32 11.22
CA GLU A 301 2.06 -19.74 11.10
C GLU A 301 1.50 -20.10 9.71
N ALA A 302 0.67 -19.24 9.13
CA ALA A 302 0.04 -19.46 7.82
C ALA A 302 0.99 -19.27 6.62
N ILE A 303 2.20 -18.70 6.81
CA ILE A 303 3.22 -18.50 5.76
C ILE A 303 4.46 -19.34 5.99
N ALA A 304 4.54 -20.10 7.08
CA ALA A 304 5.65 -21.02 7.36
C ALA A 304 5.62 -22.21 6.38
#